data_10eeec23e8f489a74eda32a1568d43e1
#
_entry.id   10eeec23e8f489a74eda32a1568d43e1
#
_cell.length_a   1.000
_cell.length_b   1.000
_cell.length_c   1.000
_cell.angle_alpha   90.00
_cell.angle_beta   90.00
_cell.angle_gamma   90.00
#
_symmetry.space_group_name_H-M   'P 1'
#
loop_
_entity.id
_entity.type
_entity.pdbx_description
1 polymer ?
#
loop_
_entity_poly.entity_id
_entity_poly.type
_entity_poly.pdbx_seq_one_letter_code
_entity_poly.pdbx_strand_id
1 'polypeptide(L)'
;QFELISILARKYKNLCVVGDDDQSIYKFRGANIYNILNFEKHFPEAVTIKLEQNYRSTQNILNAANGVISNNMGRKRKTLWTDNEEGKKIGFKQFETGYEEAEYVAKDINACVKDGRYHYGDCAVLYRTNAQSRLFEEKFIVSNIPYKIVGGVNFYARKEIKDLLAYLKTIDNARDDLAVRRIINVPKRGIGATTLNRVADYAAAADISFYNALKMADDIPTLGKSAAKIKPFVNFIQVMRSKVEIISVSELLQEIIDETGYVKELEAEDTEEAKARI
;
A
#
# COMPACT_ATOMS: atom_id res chain seq x y z
N GLN A 1 -1.24 24.59 17.20
CA GLN A 1 -0.08 25.16 16.45
C GLN A 1 -0.30 26.65 16.19
N PHE A 2 -1.43 27.04 15.57
CA PHE A 2 -1.71 28.45 15.24
C PHE A 2 -1.68 29.36 16.47
N GLU A 3 -2.30 28.96 17.58
CA GLU A 3 -2.32 29.71 18.85
C GLU A 3 -0.91 29.92 19.39
N LEU A 4 -0.07 28.88 19.39
CA LEU A 4 1.32 28.98 19.84
C LEU A 4 2.11 30.00 19.02
N ILE A 5 1.99 29.94 17.69
CA ILE A 5 2.67 30.89 16.79
C ILE A 5 2.17 32.32 17.04
N SER A 6 0.86 32.51 17.23
CA SER A 6 0.26 33.81 17.54
C SER A 6 0.79 34.40 18.84
N ILE A 7 0.98 33.57 19.87
CA ILE A 7 1.56 34.00 21.16
C ILE A 7 3.02 34.43 20.97
N LEU A 8 3.80 33.63 20.26
CA LEU A 8 5.22 33.93 20.01
C LEU A 8 5.43 35.20 19.19
N ALA A 9 4.57 35.41 18.17
CA ALA A 9 4.64 36.60 17.30
C ALA A 9 4.05 37.87 17.92
N ARG A 10 3.34 37.77 19.05
CA ARG A 10 2.52 38.85 19.63
C ARG A 10 3.28 40.14 19.84
N LYS A 11 4.53 40.08 20.27
CA LYS A 11 5.33 41.28 20.62
C LYS A 11 5.84 42.02 19.40
N TYR A 12 6.39 41.31 18.44
CA TYR A 12 7.09 41.93 17.30
C TYR A 12 6.30 41.87 16.01
N LYS A 13 5.22 41.09 15.95
CA LYS A 13 4.40 40.84 14.78
C LYS A 13 5.18 40.48 13.49
N ASN A 14 6.44 40.04 13.66
CA ASN A 14 7.29 39.61 12.55
C ASN A 14 7.00 38.13 12.26
N LEU A 15 5.94 37.90 11.50
CA LEU A 15 5.46 36.57 11.15
C LEU A 15 5.14 36.51 9.67
N CYS A 16 5.75 35.55 8.99
CA CYS A 16 5.40 35.19 7.61
C CYS A 16 4.84 33.76 7.61
N VAL A 17 3.66 33.58 7.04
CA VAL A 17 3.04 32.28 6.84
C VAL A 17 2.85 32.03 5.36
N VAL A 18 3.08 30.78 4.94
CA VAL A 18 2.90 30.33 3.56
C VAL A 18 1.92 29.17 3.56
N GLY A 19 1.00 29.16 2.63
CA GLY A 19 0.05 28.07 2.50
C GLY A 19 -0.68 28.13 1.16
N ASP A 20 -1.35 27.04 0.84
CA ASP A 20 -2.16 26.91 -0.35
C ASP A 20 -3.51 26.30 0.03
N ASP A 21 -4.54 27.11 0.00
CA ASP A 21 -5.91 26.72 0.32
C ASP A 21 -6.47 25.70 -0.68
N ASP A 22 -6.04 25.75 -1.93
CA ASP A 22 -6.46 24.83 -2.99
C ASP A 22 -5.87 23.42 -2.81
N GLN A 23 -4.74 23.28 -2.07
CA GLN A 23 -4.10 22.01 -1.77
C GLN A 23 -4.45 21.46 -0.37
N SER A 24 -5.43 22.03 0.31
CA SER A 24 -5.87 21.57 1.63
C SER A 24 -6.78 20.34 1.53
N ILE A 25 -6.18 19.18 1.21
CA ILE A 25 -6.89 17.92 0.97
C ILE A 25 -6.95 16.99 2.19
N TYR A 26 -6.41 17.39 3.34
CA TYR A 26 -6.37 16.57 4.56
C TYR A 26 -7.43 16.95 5.60
N LYS A 27 -8.54 17.55 5.20
CA LYS A 27 -9.63 17.90 6.12
C LYS A 27 -10.15 16.68 6.90
N PHE A 28 -10.25 15.52 6.25
CA PHE A 28 -10.65 14.26 6.86
C PHE A 28 -9.67 13.74 7.94
N ARG A 29 -8.44 14.30 8.00
CA ARG A 29 -7.44 14.02 9.06
C ARG A 29 -7.34 15.16 10.07
N GLY A 30 -8.34 16.04 10.14
CA GLY A 30 -8.38 17.15 11.09
C GLY A 30 -7.57 18.40 10.67
N ALA A 31 -7.09 18.47 9.42
CA ALA A 31 -6.47 19.70 8.91
C ALA A 31 -7.50 20.82 8.83
N ASN A 32 -7.14 22.01 9.34
CA ASN A 32 -8.02 23.17 9.38
C ASN A 32 -7.51 24.27 8.48
N ILE A 33 -8.19 24.45 7.33
CA ILE A 33 -7.90 25.48 6.35
C ILE A 33 -8.23 26.90 6.86
N TYR A 34 -9.13 27.02 7.83
CA TYR A 34 -9.58 28.31 8.34
C TYR A 34 -8.45 29.12 8.96
N ASN A 35 -7.38 28.50 9.44
CA ASN A 35 -6.19 29.20 9.94
C ASN A 35 -5.53 30.07 8.86
N ILE A 36 -5.51 29.63 7.61
CA ILE A 36 -5.00 30.42 6.47
C ILE A 36 -6.03 31.40 5.96
N LEU A 37 -7.28 30.96 5.77
CA LEU A 37 -8.35 31.79 5.24
C LEU A 37 -8.68 32.98 6.15
N ASN A 38 -8.59 32.79 7.47
CA ASN A 38 -8.91 33.84 8.46
C ASN A 38 -7.66 34.50 9.05
N PHE A 39 -6.47 34.27 8.47
CA PHE A 39 -5.23 34.86 8.98
C PHE A 39 -5.29 36.36 9.14
N GLU A 40 -5.85 37.07 8.16
CA GLU A 40 -6.03 38.53 8.17
C GLU A 40 -6.98 39.02 9.27
N LYS A 41 -7.91 38.18 9.74
CA LYS A 41 -8.76 38.51 10.90
C LYS A 41 -7.99 38.54 12.22
N HIS A 42 -6.97 37.71 12.34
CA HIS A 42 -6.10 37.64 13.52
C HIS A 42 -4.94 38.63 13.44
N PHE A 43 -4.51 38.94 12.22
CA PHE A 43 -3.44 39.89 11.93
C PHE A 43 -3.92 40.92 10.88
N PRO A 44 -4.68 41.93 11.29
CA PRO A 44 -5.29 42.90 10.33
C PRO A 44 -4.28 43.71 9.52
N GLU A 45 -3.05 43.82 10.01
CA GLU A 45 -1.93 44.52 9.34
C GLU A 45 -1.18 43.60 8.34
N ALA A 46 -1.56 42.31 8.23
CA ALA A 46 -0.89 41.38 7.33
C ALA A 46 -1.14 41.72 5.86
N VAL A 47 -0.08 41.65 5.09
CA VAL A 47 -0.15 41.81 3.63
C VAL A 47 -0.19 40.42 3.01
N THR A 48 -1.23 40.12 2.24
CA THR A 48 -1.36 38.88 1.49
C THR A 48 -0.76 39.02 0.09
N ILE A 49 0.23 38.24 -0.20
CA ILE A 49 0.85 38.16 -1.53
C ILE A 49 0.42 36.83 -2.17
N LYS A 50 -0.21 36.87 -3.33
CA LYS A 50 -0.61 35.70 -4.09
C LYS A 50 0.50 35.32 -5.07
N LEU A 51 0.95 34.05 -4.98
CA LEU A 51 1.90 33.48 -5.91
C LEU A 51 1.13 32.76 -7.02
N GLU A 52 0.79 33.48 -8.08
CA GLU A 52 -0.05 32.97 -9.18
C GLU A 52 0.77 32.45 -10.36
N GLN A 53 2.04 32.84 -10.48
CA GLN A 53 2.93 32.34 -11.52
C GLN A 53 3.39 30.92 -11.17
N ASN A 54 3.18 30.00 -12.11
CA ASN A 54 3.61 28.60 -12.01
C ASN A 54 4.76 28.33 -12.96
N TYR A 55 5.84 27.71 -12.45
CA TYR A 55 7.07 27.43 -13.20
C TYR A 55 7.22 25.96 -13.58
N ARG A 56 6.26 25.11 -13.17
CA ARG A 56 6.32 23.66 -13.37
C ARG A 56 5.60 23.21 -14.62
N SER A 57 4.37 23.70 -14.80
CA SER A 57 3.41 23.15 -15.76
C SER A 57 3.28 24.00 -17.01
N THR A 58 2.82 23.40 -18.10
CA THR A 58 2.39 24.09 -19.31
C THR A 58 1.02 24.72 -19.13
N GLN A 59 0.65 25.67 -20.00
CA GLN A 59 -0.60 26.43 -19.85
C GLN A 59 -1.85 25.54 -19.94
N ASN A 60 -1.87 24.52 -20.79
CA ASN A 60 -3.02 23.60 -20.90
C ASN A 60 -3.29 22.83 -19.60
N ILE A 61 -2.26 22.45 -18.88
CA ILE A 61 -2.39 21.79 -17.55
C ILE A 61 -2.98 22.78 -16.55
N LEU A 62 -2.48 24.02 -16.54
CA LEU A 62 -2.99 25.05 -15.63
C LEU A 62 -4.44 25.46 -15.93
N ASN A 63 -4.81 25.52 -17.20
CA ASN A 63 -6.19 25.81 -17.60
C ASN A 63 -7.15 24.75 -17.06
N ALA A 64 -6.78 23.47 -17.16
CA ALA A 64 -7.58 22.38 -16.61
C ALA A 64 -7.62 22.42 -15.06
N ALA A 65 -6.49 22.68 -14.41
CA ALA A 65 -6.42 22.81 -12.95
C ALA A 65 -7.27 23.98 -12.45
N ASN A 66 -7.19 25.15 -13.10
CA ASN A 66 -8.01 26.31 -12.79
C ASN A 66 -9.51 26.02 -12.99
N GLY A 67 -9.87 25.25 -14.05
CA GLY A 67 -11.24 24.81 -14.29
C GLY A 67 -11.78 23.90 -13.19
N VAL A 68 -11.01 22.92 -12.76
CA VAL A 68 -11.41 22.00 -11.66
C VAL A 68 -11.56 22.77 -10.34
N ILE A 69 -10.56 23.59 -9.97
CA ILE A 69 -10.55 24.26 -8.67
C ILE A 69 -11.57 25.39 -8.57
N SER A 70 -12.05 25.92 -9.70
CA SER A 70 -13.10 26.95 -9.73
C SER A 70 -14.41 26.49 -9.07
N ASN A 71 -14.66 25.18 -9.00
CA ASN A 71 -15.82 24.59 -8.31
C ASN A 71 -15.72 24.69 -6.78
N ASN A 72 -14.57 25.00 -6.23
CA ASN A 72 -14.39 25.17 -4.79
C ASN A 72 -14.85 26.56 -4.34
N MET A 73 -15.89 26.62 -3.49
CA MET A 73 -16.51 27.88 -3.04
C MET A 73 -15.78 28.57 -1.88
N GLY A 74 -15.03 27.81 -1.05
CA GLY A 74 -14.41 28.32 0.17
C GLY A 74 -12.90 28.61 0.03
N ARG A 75 -12.49 29.35 -1.01
CA ARG A 75 -11.08 29.63 -1.33
C ARG A 75 -10.79 31.10 -1.52
N LYS A 76 -9.53 31.53 -1.34
CA LYS A 76 -9.03 32.80 -1.82
C LYS A 76 -8.82 32.71 -3.34
N ARG A 77 -9.65 33.39 -4.12
CA ARG A 77 -9.58 33.34 -5.59
C ARG A 77 -8.19 33.73 -6.09
N LYS A 78 -7.56 32.81 -6.84
CA LYS A 78 -6.33 33.01 -7.60
C LYS A 78 -6.45 32.24 -8.91
N THR A 79 -5.70 32.66 -9.92
CA THR A 79 -5.64 32.01 -11.24
C THR A 79 -4.19 31.76 -11.56
N LEU A 80 -3.84 30.47 -11.64
CA LEU A 80 -2.47 30.09 -12.01
C LEU A 80 -2.22 30.35 -13.49
N TRP A 81 -1.07 30.94 -13.77
CA TRP A 81 -0.58 31.21 -15.12
C TRP A 81 0.92 30.86 -15.22
N THR A 82 1.45 30.75 -16.44
CA THR A 82 2.86 30.42 -16.68
C THR A 82 3.40 31.11 -17.93
N ASP A 83 4.71 31.34 -17.96
CA ASP A 83 5.47 31.73 -19.16
C ASP A 83 5.93 30.50 -19.98
N ASN A 84 5.67 29.27 -19.48
CA ASN A 84 5.97 28.07 -20.22
C ASN A 84 5.06 27.97 -21.46
N GLU A 85 5.43 27.11 -22.39
CA GLU A 85 4.66 26.82 -23.60
C GLU A 85 3.22 26.38 -23.31
N GLU A 86 2.35 26.46 -24.30
CA GLU A 86 0.97 25.99 -24.18
C GLU A 86 0.88 24.50 -23.81
N GLY A 87 1.80 23.71 -24.36
CA GLY A 87 1.90 22.27 -24.11
C GLY A 87 0.81 21.47 -24.84
N LYS A 88 0.85 20.15 -24.65
CA LYS A 88 -0.14 19.24 -25.22
C LYS A 88 -1.47 19.35 -24.51
N LYS A 89 -2.56 19.09 -25.24
CA LYS A 89 -3.89 18.94 -24.66
C LYS A 89 -3.94 17.74 -23.74
N ILE A 90 -4.77 17.84 -22.68
CA ILE A 90 -5.02 16.74 -21.77
C ILE A 90 -5.83 15.67 -22.50
N GLY A 91 -5.31 14.44 -22.49
CA GLY A 91 -6.03 13.28 -23.01
C GLY A 91 -7.02 12.76 -21.96
N PHE A 92 -8.21 12.39 -22.40
CA PHE A 92 -9.19 11.69 -21.60
C PHE A 92 -9.53 10.36 -22.27
N LYS A 93 -9.58 9.29 -21.48
CA LYS A 93 -10.00 7.98 -21.97
C LYS A 93 -10.78 7.26 -20.87
N GLN A 94 -11.86 6.61 -21.25
CA GLN A 94 -12.69 5.78 -20.38
C GLN A 94 -12.53 4.32 -20.76
N PHE A 95 -12.49 3.44 -19.76
CA PHE A 95 -12.37 1.99 -19.90
C PHE A 95 -13.52 1.31 -19.17
N GLU A 96 -13.86 0.10 -19.61
CA GLU A 96 -14.89 -0.71 -18.95
C GLU A 96 -14.34 -1.37 -17.68
N THR A 97 -13.05 -1.69 -17.67
CA THR A 97 -12.38 -2.36 -16.56
C THR A 97 -11.07 -1.66 -16.16
N GLY A 98 -10.71 -1.75 -14.89
CA GLY A 98 -9.40 -1.29 -14.42
C GLY A 98 -8.22 -2.06 -15.02
N TYR A 99 -8.45 -3.27 -15.50
CA TYR A 99 -7.45 -4.06 -16.20
C TYR A 99 -7.08 -3.45 -17.56
N GLU A 100 -8.09 -3.05 -18.34
CA GLU A 100 -7.89 -2.35 -19.62
C GLU A 100 -7.21 -1.00 -19.42
N GLU A 101 -7.59 -0.27 -18.37
CA GLU A 101 -6.94 0.98 -17.98
C GLU A 101 -5.45 0.76 -17.73
N ALA A 102 -5.09 -0.19 -16.87
CA ALA A 102 -3.71 -0.48 -16.52
C ALA A 102 -2.90 -0.97 -17.74
N GLU A 103 -3.50 -1.76 -18.61
CA GLU A 103 -2.86 -2.23 -19.84
C GLU A 103 -2.60 -1.08 -20.82
N TYR A 104 -3.58 -0.19 -20.97
CA TYR A 104 -3.43 0.99 -21.83
C TYR A 104 -2.31 1.89 -21.34
N VAL A 105 -2.29 2.19 -20.03
CA VAL A 105 -1.26 3.03 -19.42
C VAL A 105 0.12 2.42 -19.58
N ALA A 106 0.27 1.11 -19.37
CA ALA A 106 1.55 0.42 -19.55
C ALA A 106 2.04 0.50 -21.03
N LYS A 107 1.13 0.32 -21.99
CA LYS A 107 1.43 0.45 -23.43
C LYS A 107 1.83 1.87 -23.79
N ASP A 108 1.13 2.89 -23.28
CA ASP A 108 1.40 4.29 -23.56
C ASP A 108 2.76 4.74 -23.00
N ILE A 109 3.08 4.37 -21.77
CA ILE A 109 4.39 4.63 -21.15
C ILE A 109 5.50 4.00 -21.99
N ASN A 110 5.36 2.71 -22.35
CA ASN A 110 6.35 2.02 -23.18
C ASN A 110 6.52 2.68 -24.56
N ALA A 111 5.44 3.14 -25.19
CA ALA A 111 5.52 3.86 -26.45
C ALA A 111 6.30 5.17 -26.31
N CYS A 112 5.99 5.96 -25.28
CA CYS A 112 6.69 7.23 -25.00
C CYS A 112 8.18 7.04 -24.75
N VAL A 113 8.58 5.97 -24.06
CA VAL A 113 9.98 5.65 -23.78
C VAL A 113 10.70 5.13 -25.03
N LYS A 114 10.06 4.26 -25.82
CA LYS A 114 10.62 3.75 -27.09
C LYS A 114 10.88 4.85 -28.12
N ASP A 115 10.00 5.85 -28.15
CA ASP A 115 10.16 7.01 -29.05
C ASP A 115 11.27 7.96 -28.59
N GLY A 116 11.93 7.69 -27.45
CA GLY A 116 13.01 8.52 -26.89
C GLY A 116 12.55 9.88 -26.34
N ARG A 117 11.23 10.08 -26.21
CA ARG A 117 10.65 11.34 -25.70
C ARG A 117 10.78 11.48 -24.19
N TYR A 118 10.74 10.35 -23.48
CA TYR A 118 10.77 10.30 -22.02
C TYR A 118 11.55 9.07 -21.53
N HIS A 119 12.01 9.13 -20.29
CA HIS A 119 12.47 7.99 -19.52
C HIS A 119 11.35 7.49 -18.59
N TYR A 120 11.42 6.26 -18.11
CA TYR A 120 10.45 5.74 -17.14
C TYR A 120 10.33 6.61 -15.87
N GLY A 121 11.46 7.22 -15.44
CA GLY A 121 11.48 8.13 -14.29
C GLY A 121 10.74 9.45 -14.48
N ASP A 122 10.39 9.80 -15.72
CA ASP A 122 9.65 11.01 -16.05
C ASP A 122 8.13 10.77 -16.01
N CYS A 123 7.70 9.52 -15.85
CA CYS A 123 6.31 9.12 -15.83
C CYS A 123 5.81 8.89 -14.39
N ALA A 124 4.60 9.35 -14.10
CA ALA A 124 3.93 9.08 -12.83
C ALA A 124 2.47 8.66 -13.06
N VAL A 125 2.02 7.66 -12.32
CA VAL A 125 0.62 7.24 -12.27
C VAL A 125 0.06 7.60 -10.91
N LEU A 126 -0.99 8.40 -10.87
CA LEU A 126 -1.67 8.84 -9.66
C LEU A 126 -3.03 8.14 -9.57
N TYR A 127 -3.35 7.62 -8.40
CA TYR A 127 -4.62 6.93 -8.15
C TYR A 127 -5.23 7.39 -6.82
N ARG A 128 -6.54 7.18 -6.66
CA ARG A 128 -7.28 7.64 -5.47
C ARG A 128 -7.09 6.74 -4.26
N THR A 129 -7.01 5.44 -4.47
CA THR A 129 -6.90 4.44 -3.39
C THR A 129 -5.75 3.49 -3.65
N ASN A 130 -5.12 3.00 -2.57
CA ASN A 130 -4.00 2.06 -2.69
C ASN A 130 -4.40 0.72 -3.37
N ALA A 131 -5.67 0.36 -3.34
CA ALA A 131 -6.15 -0.85 -4.00
C ALA A 131 -5.96 -0.80 -5.53
N GLN A 132 -6.05 0.40 -6.12
CA GLN A 132 -5.88 0.60 -7.56
C GLN A 132 -4.45 0.32 -8.04
N SER A 133 -3.43 0.46 -7.17
CA SER A 133 -2.03 0.22 -7.56
C SER A 133 -1.78 -1.19 -8.06
N ARG A 134 -2.51 -2.19 -7.55
CA ARG A 134 -2.29 -3.60 -7.84
C ARG A 134 -2.31 -3.91 -9.34
N LEU A 135 -3.32 -3.44 -10.06
CA LEU A 135 -3.46 -3.71 -11.49
C LEU A 135 -2.32 -3.07 -12.30
N PHE A 136 -1.89 -1.86 -11.91
CA PHE A 136 -0.72 -1.22 -12.52
C PHE A 136 0.56 -1.99 -12.22
N GLU A 137 0.77 -2.43 -10.97
CA GLU A 137 1.94 -3.23 -10.58
C GLU A 137 2.02 -4.52 -11.41
N GLU A 138 0.90 -5.27 -11.52
CA GLU A 138 0.82 -6.49 -12.32
C GLU A 138 1.19 -6.24 -13.79
N LYS A 139 0.62 -5.17 -14.39
CA LYS A 139 0.89 -4.84 -15.79
C LYS A 139 2.32 -4.33 -16.01
N PHE A 140 2.88 -3.58 -15.08
CA PHE A 140 4.25 -3.09 -15.16
C PHE A 140 5.26 -4.22 -15.05
N ILE A 141 5.03 -5.22 -14.18
CA ILE A 141 5.87 -6.42 -14.08
C ILE A 141 5.86 -7.19 -15.41
N VAL A 142 4.67 -7.49 -15.94
CA VAL A 142 4.53 -8.23 -17.20
C VAL A 142 5.14 -7.47 -18.39
N SER A 143 5.06 -6.15 -18.37
CA SER A 143 5.60 -5.28 -19.43
C SER A 143 7.07 -4.87 -19.22
N ASN A 144 7.75 -5.39 -18.20
CA ASN A 144 9.11 -5.04 -17.80
C ASN A 144 9.32 -3.52 -17.59
N ILE A 145 8.32 -2.83 -17.05
CA ILE A 145 8.39 -1.41 -16.69
C ILE A 145 8.93 -1.30 -15.26
N PRO A 146 10.09 -0.68 -15.02
CA PRO A 146 10.57 -0.44 -13.68
C PRO A 146 9.66 0.59 -12.99
N TYR A 147 9.24 0.33 -11.76
CA TYR A 147 8.37 1.22 -11.00
C TYR A 147 8.72 1.29 -9.53
N LYS A 148 8.24 2.34 -8.86
CA LYS A 148 8.31 2.53 -7.42
C LYS A 148 6.98 3.02 -6.89
N ILE A 149 6.46 2.37 -5.84
CA ILE A 149 5.28 2.87 -5.11
C ILE A 149 5.73 3.93 -4.10
N VAL A 150 5.09 5.09 -4.15
CA VAL A 150 5.36 6.21 -3.26
C VAL A 150 4.18 6.37 -2.29
N GLY A 151 4.46 6.41 -1.00
CA GLY A 151 3.42 6.57 0.04
C GLY A 151 2.58 5.33 0.33
N GLY A 152 2.95 4.18 -0.21
CA GLY A 152 2.28 2.89 0.00
C GLY A 152 3.29 1.74 0.09
N VAL A 153 2.77 0.57 0.39
CA VAL A 153 3.53 -0.69 0.34
C VAL A 153 3.11 -1.45 -0.91
N ASN A 154 4.08 -1.90 -1.69
CA ASN A 154 3.83 -2.79 -2.83
C ASN A 154 2.90 -3.94 -2.40
N PHE A 155 1.90 -4.25 -3.21
CA PHE A 155 0.90 -5.26 -2.89
C PHE A 155 1.52 -6.58 -2.44
N TYR A 156 2.49 -7.09 -3.20
CA TYR A 156 3.19 -8.34 -2.88
C TYR A 156 4.16 -8.25 -1.69
N ALA A 157 4.48 -7.04 -1.24
CA ALA A 157 5.29 -6.82 -0.04
C ALA A 157 4.47 -6.78 1.26
N ARG A 158 3.14 -6.68 1.15
CA ARG A 158 2.24 -6.68 2.31
C ARG A 158 2.35 -7.97 3.10
N LYS A 159 2.23 -7.86 4.43
CA LYS A 159 2.37 -8.99 5.35
C LYS A 159 1.37 -10.09 5.01
N GLU A 160 0.08 -9.74 4.92
CA GLU A 160 -1.02 -10.65 4.65
C GLU A 160 -0.85 -11.39 3.32
N ILE A 161 -0.40 -10.71 2.28
CA ILE A 161 -0.17 -11.34 0.97
C ILE A 161 1.00 -12.33 1.03
N LYS A 162 2.08 -11.97 1.72
CA LYS A 162 3.22 -12.88 1.95
C LYS A 162 2.84 -14.08 2.79
N ASP A 163 1.96 -13.91 3.77
CA ASP A 163 1.50 -15.00 4.63
C ASP A 163 0.64 -15.97 3.81
N LEU A 164 -0.33 -15.47 3.04
CA LEU A 164 -1.18 -16.30 2.18
C LEU A 164 -0.39 -17.02 1.07
N LEU A 165 0.56 -16.32 0.44
CA LEU A 165 1.48 -16.96 -0.51
C LEU A 165 2.35 -18.05 0.15
N ALA A 166 2.76 -17.84 1.39
CA ALA A 166 3.53 -18.86 2.12
C ALA A 166 2.66 -20.08 2.46
N TYR A 167 1.35 -19.89 2.74
CA TYR A 167 0.41 -21.00 2.85
C TYR A 167 0.31 -21.80 1.55
N LEU A 168 0.07 -21.14 0.43
CA LEU A 168 -0.03 -21.79 -0.87
C LEU A 168 1.28 -22.55 -1.22
N LYS A 169 2.45 -21.92 -1.02
CA LYS A 169 3.75 -22.57 -1.22
C LYS A 169 3.95 -23.80 -0.33
N THR A 170 3.52 -23.73 0.93
CA THR A 170 3.63 -24.85 1.86
C THR A 170 2.69 -26.00 1.47
N ILE A 171 1.52 -25.69 0.95
CA ILE A 171 0.55 -26.66 0.47
C ILE A 171 1.04 -27.33 -0.82
N ASP A 172 1.56 -26.56 -1.76
CA ASP A 172 2.14 -27.08 -3.01
C ASP A 172 3.40 -27.90 -2.74
N ASN A 173 4.38 -27.27 -2.12
CA ASN A 173 5.69 -27.89 -1.88
C ASN A 173 6.25 -27.53 -0.50
N ALA A 174 5.98 -28.37 0.49
CA ALA A 174 6.45 -28.19 1.87
C ALA A 174 7.98 -28.29 2.07
N ARG A 175 8.79 -28.10 1.02
CA ARG A 175 10.25 -28.03 1.08
C ARG A 175 10.80 -26.62 1.32
N ASP A 176 9.96 -25.57 1.13
CA ASP A 176 10.33 -24.20 1.44
C ASP A 176 10.20 -23.95 2.96
N ASP A 177 11.27 -24.23 3.69
CA ASP A 177 11.31 -24.06 5.15
C ASP A 177 11.03 -22.62 5.60
N LEU A 178 11.36 -21.61 4.78
CA LEU A 178 11.05 -20.21 5.08
C LEU A 178 9.54 -19.95 5.02
N ALA A 179 8.86 -20.53 4.03
CA ALA A 179 7.41 -20.43 3.92
C ALA A 179 6.72 -21.11 5.11
N VAL A 180 7.14 -22.33 5.46
CA VAL A 180 6.57 -23.06 6.60
C VAL A 180 6.76 -22.29 7.91
N ARG A 181 7.98 -21.82 8.18
CA ARG A 181 8.31 -21.05 9.39
C ARG A 181 7.53 -19.75 9.49
N ARG A 182 7.23 -19.13 8.33
CA ARG A 182 6.47 -17.91 8.28
C ARG A 182 5.04 -18.09 8.78
N ILE A 183 4.38 -19.19 8.41
CA ILE A 183 2.94 -19.38 8.63
C ILE A 183 2.60 -20.26 9.84
N ILE A 184 3.52 -21.02 10.38
CA ILE A 184 3.23 -22.00 11.45
C ILE A 184 2.58 -21.36 12.67
N ASN A 185 2.84 -20.10 12.93
CA ASN A 185 2.26 -19.33 14.05
C ASN A 185 1.52 -18.06 13.58
N VAL A 186 1.01 -18.06 12.37
CA VAL A 186 0.17 -17.00 11.77
C VAL A 186 -1.05 -17.66 11.13
N PRO A 187 -2.26 -17.47 11.65
CA PRO A 187 -2.64 -16.88 12.95
C PRO A 187 -1.97 -17.55 14.17
N LYS A 188 -1.99 -16.83 15.30
CA LYS A 188 -1.29 -17.29 16.52
C LYS A 188 -1.77 -18.67 17.00
N ARG A 189 -0.85 -19.65 17.11
CA ARG A 189 -1.11 -21.02 17.60
C ARG A 189 -0.37 -21.34 18.90
N GLY A 190 0.28 -20.33 19.50
CA GLY A 190 1.04 -20.54 20.73
C GLY A 190 2.31 -21.38 20.56
N ILE A 191 2.86 -21.42 19.34
CA ILE A 191 4.12 -22.12 19.02
C ILE A 191 5.23 -21.07 19.12
N GLY A 192 6.02 -21.12 20.20
CA GLY A 192 7.08 -20.17 20.45
C GLY A 192 8.38 -20.45 19.71
N ALA A 193 9.27 -19.46 19.68
CA ALA A 193 10.57 -19.55 19.00
C ALA A 193 11.42 -20.74 19.50
N THR A 194 11.40 -21.03 20.82
CA THR A 194 12.11 -22.18 21.37
C THR A 194 11.65 -23.51 20.80
N THR A 195 10.34 -23.67 20.59
CA THR A 195 9.77 -24.88 19.96
C THR A 195 10.23 -24.99 18.51
N LEU A 196 10.19 -23.88 17.75
CA LEU A 196 10.62 -23.83 16.36
C LEU A 196 12.11 -24.15 16.20
N ASN A 197 12.96 -23.66 17.11
CA ASN A 197 14.39 -23.95 17.10
C ASN A 197 14.66 -25.43 17.35
N ARG A 198 13.96 -26.04 18.32
CA ARG A 198 14.11 -27.49 18.59
C ARG A 198 13.70 -28.37 17.39
N VAL A 199 12.63 -27.99 16.67
CA VAL A 199 12.24 -28.64 15.42
C VAL A 199 13.31 -28.45 14.35
N ALA A 200 13.90 -27.26 14.26
CA ALA A 200 14.95 -26.97 13.29
C ALA A 200 16.23 -27.76 13.56
N ASP A 201 16.64 -27.86 14.82
CA ASP A 201 17.81 -28.63 15.24
C ASP A 201 17.63 -30.12 14.90
N TYR A 202 16.42 -30.63 15.16
CA TYR A 202 16.09 -32.01 14.79
C TYR A 202 16.08 -32.24 13.27
N ALA A 203 15.48 -31.30 12.52
CA ALA A 203 15.46 -31.36 11.06
C ALA A 203 16.87 -31.38 10.46
N ALA A 204 17.75 -30.52 10.98
CA ALA A 204 19.16 -30.48 10.56
C ALA A 204 19.92 -31.79 10.94
N ALA A 205 19.70 -32.29 12.14
CA ALA A 205 20.35 -33.54 12.59
C ALA A 205 19.90 -34.80 11.80
N ALA A 206 18.64 -34.81 11.35
CA ALA A 206 18.05 -35.91 10.59
C ALA A 206 18.15 -35.73 9.06
N ASP A 207 18.71 -34.62 8.57
CA ASP A 207 18.78 -34.24 7.14
C ASP A 207 17.42 -34.29 6.45
N ILE A 208 16.39 -33.70 7.09
CA ILE A 208 15.03 -33.62 6.56
C ILE A 208 14.55 -32.19 6.54
N SER A 209 13.50 -31.91 5.73
CA SER A 209 12.87 -30.56 5.70
C SER A 209 12.23 -30.25 7.05
N PHE A 210 12.12 -28.96 7.35
CA PHE A 210 11.47 -28.45 8.55
C PHE A 210 10.03 -28.98 8.68
N TYR A 211 9.27 -29.04 7.58
CA TYR A 211 7.92 -29.59 7.57
C TYR A 211 7.88 -31.07 7.88
N ASN A 212 8.85 -31.86 7.39
CA ASN A 212 8.95 -33.27 7.72
C ASN A 212 9.25 -33.48 9.21
N ALA A 213 10.11 -32.65 9.79
CA ALA A 213 10.35 -32.65 11.24
C ALA A 213 9.08 -32.29 12.03
N LEU A 214 8.26 -31.35 11.54
CA LEU A 214 6.96 -31.02 12.17
C LEU A 214 5.99 -32.22 12.17
N LYS A 215 5.98 -33.04 11.12
CA LYS A 215 5.16 -34.29 11.09
C LYS A 215 5.60 -35.30 12.13
N MET A 216 6.88 -35.27 12.50
CA MET A 216 7.49 -36.17 13.49
C MET A 216 7.58 -35.49 14.88
N ALA A 217 6.74 -34.50 15.17
CA ALA A 217 6.83 -33.72 16.40
C ALA A 217 6.75 -34.57 17.69
N ASP A 218 6.03 -35.68 17.66
CA ASP A 218 5.95 -36.62 18.80
C ASP A 218 7.26 -37.37 19.04
N ASP A 219 8.03 -37.59 17.99
CA ASP A 219 9.30 -38.34 18.05
C ASP A 219 10.48 -37.43 18.50
N ILE A 220 10.24 -36.14 18.67
CA ILE A 220 11.24 -35.15 19.12
C ILE A 220 11.18 -35.04 20.65
N PRO A 221 12.07 -35.67 21.40
CA PRO A 221 11.96 -35.73 22.89
C PRO A 221 11.99 -34.33 23.55
N THR A 222 12.70 -33.39 22.93
CA THR A 222 12.86 -32.04 23.49
C THR A 222 11.61 -31.18 23.38
N LEU A 223 10.59 -31.57 22.60
CA LEU A 223 9.36 -30.81 22.44
C LEU A 223 8.36 -31.02 23.58
N GLY A 224 8.28 -32.23 24.14
CA GLY A 224 7.35 -32.57 25.19
C GLY A 224 5.90 -32.15 24.87
N LYS A 225 5.23 -31.42 25.76
CA LYS A 225 3.85 -30.95 25.58
C LYS A 225 3.66 -29.99 24.40
N SER A 226 4.74 -29.40 23.88
CA SER A 226 4.63 -28.46 22.73
C SER A 226 4.34 -29.16 21.42
N ALA A 227 4.60 -30.46 21.30
CA ALA A 227 4.26 -31.28 20.13
C ALA A 227 2.75 -31.25 19.83
N ALA A 228 1.92 -31.26 20.85
CA ALA A 228 0.46 -31.19 20.70
C ALA A 228 -0.04 -29.92 20.01
N LYS A 229 0.71 -28.81 20.09
CA LYS A 229 0.37 -27.55 19.41
C LYS A 229 0.72 -27.56 17.93
N ILE A 230 1.64 -28.42 17.50
CA ILE A 230 2.10 -28.53 16.12
C ILE A 230 1.12 -29.36 15.28
N LYS A 231 0.53 -30.40 15.85
CA LYS A 231 -0.37 -31.33 15.16
C LYS A 231 -1.51 -30.66 14.39
N PRO A 232 -2.27 -29.72 14.96
CA PRO A 232 -3.35 -29.06 14.23
C PRO A 232 -2.87 -28.36 12.96
N PHE A 233 -1.70 -27.73 12.99
CA PHE A 233 -1.11 -27.09 11.82
C PHE A 233 -0.74 -28.13 10.75
N VAL A 234 -0.07 -29.21 11.13
CA VAL A 234 0.31 -30.30 10.19
C VAL A 234 -0.94 -30.90 9.55
N ASN A 235 -1.97 -31.22 10.36
CA ASN A 235 -3.23 -31.77 9.86
C ASN A 235 -3.91 -30.82 8.88
N PHE A 236 -3.99 -29.51 9.22
CA PHE A 236 -4.54 -28.51 8.33
C PHE A 236 -3.82 -28.49 6.98
N ILE A 237 -2.50 -28.44 6.96
CA ILE A 237 -1.73 -28.44 5.71
C ILE A 237 -1.97 -29.73 4.92
N GLN A 238 -2.06 -30.90 5.56
CA GLN A 238 -2.35 -32.17 4.89
C GLN A 238 -3.74 -32.19 4.26
N VAL A 239 -4.76 -31.68 4.97
CA VAL A 239 -6.13 -31.55 4.44
C VAL A 239 -6.14 -30.62 3.23
N MET A 240 -5.50 -29.46 3.31
CA MET A 240 -5.46 -28.53 2.17
C MET A 240 -4.72 -29.16 0.97
N ARG A 241 -3.63 -29.90 1.20
CA ARG A 241 -2.91 -30.61 0.14
C ARG A 241 -3.76 -31.65 -0.59
N SER A 242 -4.62 -32.38 0.13
CA SER A 242 -5.51 -33.37 -0.51
C SER A 242 -6.55 -32.73 -1.44
N LYS A 243 -6.79 -31.42 -1.32
CA LYS A 243 -7.76 -30.67 -2.13
C LYS A 243 -7.17 -30.03 -3.38
N VAL A 244 -5.84 -29.94 -3.51
CA VAL A 244 -5.15 -29.18 -4.57
C VAL A 244 -5.57 -29.62 -5.99
N GLU A 245 -5.81 -30.91 -6.21
CA GLU A 245 -6.25 -31.43 -7.51
C GLU A 245 -7.78 -31.41 -7.69
N ILE A 246 -8.55 -31.06 -6.65
CA ILE A 246 -10.00 -31.17 -6.62
C ILE A 246 -10.67 -29.81 -6.81
N ILE A 247 -10.11 -28.74 -6.21
CA ILE A 247 -10.67 -27.40 -6.21
C ILE A 247 -9.72 -26.39 -6.88
N SER A 248 -10.25 -25.27 -7.33
CA SER A 248 -9.45 -24.19 -7.91
C SER A 248 -8.53 -23.53 -6.86
N VAL A 249 -7.47 -22.89 -7.32
CA VAL A 249 -6.55 -22.13 -6.42
C VAL A 249 -7.30 -21.03 -5.67
N SER A 250 -8.30 -20.42 -6.30
CA SER A 250 -9.13 -19.39 -5.67
C SER A 250 -9.96 -19.95 -4.52
N GLU A 251 -10.61 -21.09 -4.73
CA GLU A 251 -11.36 -21.79 -3.69
C GLU A 251 -10.45 -22.26 -2.57
N LEU A 252 -9.29 -22.82 -2.91
CA LEU A 252 -8.29 -23.23 -1.92
C LEU A 252 -7.83 -22.06 -1.06
N LEU A 253 -7.59 -20.89 -1.67
CA LEU A 253 -7.20 -19.69 -0.95
C LEU A 253 -8.31 -19.21 -0.01
N GLN A 254 -9.56 -19.24 -0.46
CA GLN A 254 -10.71 -18.89 0.38
C GLN A 254 -10.83 -19.83 1.59
N GLU A 255 -10.69 -21.13 1.38
CA GLU A 255 -10.71 -22.10 2.48
C GLU A 255 -9.55 -21.87 3.48
N ILE A 256 -8.34 -21.51 2.99
CA ILE A 256 -7.22 -21.16 3.87
C ILE A 256 -7.59 -19.97 4.75
N ILE A 257 -8.16 -18.92 4.18
CA ILE A 257 -8.58 -17.70 4.90
C ILE A 257 -9.62 -18.05 5.98
N ASP A 258 -10.64 -18.82 5.60
CA ASP A 258 -11.78 -19.15 6.47
C ASP A 258 -11.37 -20.09 7.61
N GLU A 259 -10.72 -21.20 7.28
CA GLU A 259 -10.31 -22.24 8.24
C GLU A 259 -9.22 -21.76 9.22
N THR A 260 -8.32 -20.88 8.76
CA THR A 260 -7.31 -20.32 9.65
C THR A 260 -7.85 -19.19 10.53
N GLY A 261 -8.97 -18.57 10.15
CA GLY A 261 -9.49 -17.38 10.79
C GLY A 261 -8.63 -16.14 10.61
N TYR A 262 -7.91 -16.07 9.49
CA TYR A 262 -6.95 -14.98 9.20
C TYR A 262 -7.59 -13.59 9.22
N VAL A 263 -8.80 -13.46 8.66
CA VAL A 263 -9.58 -12.20 8.69
C VAL A 263 -9.92 -11.80 10.11
N LYS A 264 -10.34 -12.74 10.95
CA LYS A 264 -10.65 -12.44 12.36
C LYS A 264 -9.46 -11.92 13.15
N GLU A 265 -8.24 -12.38 12.82
CA GLU A 265 -7.02 -11.84 13.45
C GLU A 265 -6.76 -10.41 13.00
N LEU A 266 -7.01 -10.07 11.72
CA LEU A 266 -6.91 -8.69 11.22
C LEU A 266 -7.98 -7.78 11.81
N GLU A 267 -9.22 -8.25 11.91
CA GLU A 267 -10.31 -7.49 12.56
C GLU A 267 -10.00 -7.18 14.02
N ALA A 268 -9.35 -8.11 14.73
CA ALA A 268 -8.96 -7.93 16.12
C ALA A 268 -7.87 -6.85 16.33
N GLU A 269 -7.16 -6.42 15.28
CA GLU A 269 -6.24 -5.28 15.35
C GLU A 269 -6.99 -3.94 15.52
N ASP A 270 -8.28 -3.85 15.13
CA ASP A 270 -9.18 -2.68 15.19
C ASP A 270 -8.54 -1.35 14.75
N THR A 271 -7.75 -1.40 13.71
CA THR A 271 -7.13 -0.22 13.09
C THR A 271 -7.70 0.02 11.70
N GLU A 272 -7.75 1.29 11.25
CA GLU A 272 -8.16 1.60 9.88
C GLU A 272 -7.24 0.96 8.82
N GLU A 273 -5.96 0.77 9.17
CA GLU A 273 -5.00 0.07 8.31
C GLU A 273 -5.32 -1.43 8.22
N ALA A 274 -5.77 -2.06 9.30
CA ALA A 274 -6.19 -3.47 9.26
C ALA A 274 -7.46 -3.64 8.42
N LYS A 275 -8.46 -2.77 8.60
CA LYS A 275 -9.69 -2.76 7.78
C LYS A 275 -9.40 -2.59 6.29
N ALA A 276 -8.39 -1.80 5.92
CA ALA A 276 -7.99 -1.60 4.52
C ALA A 276 -7.21 -2.79 3.93
N ARG A 277 -6.82 -3.78 4.75
CA ARG A 277 -6.11 -5.00 4.34
C ARG A 277 -7.03 -6.22 4.17
N ILE A 278 -8.22 -6.15 4.71
CA ILE A 278 -9.30 -7.13 4.54
C ILE A 278 -10.00 -6.91 3.21
#